data_76af1cf50ce9e615c39bbbfe7988419d
#
_entry.id   76af1cf50ce9e615c39bbbfe7988419d
#
_cell.length_a   1.000
_cell.length_b   1.000
_cell.length_c   1.000
_cell.angle_alpha   90.00
_cell.angle_beta   90.00
_cell.angle_gamma   90.00
#
_symmetry.space_group_name_H-M   'P 1'
#
loop_
_entity.id
_entity.type
_entity.pdbx_description
1 polymer ?
#
loop_
_entity_poly.entity_id
_entity_poly.type
_entity_poly.pdbx_seq_one_letter_code
_entity_poly.pdbx_strand_id
1 'polypeptide(L)'
;MPPLRLLFLLCSVLATAGLTGCGADPINAREGAKEKIFLINNKAEPRFLDLQRCNSVTEHHIMLSLYQGLVSENRDSDKDVEPGMAEKWEANADKSVWTFHLQKNAKWSDGTPFTAHDFVWSYRRMLRKELGAQYAEMLYLLKNGLPLYEGKVKEEELGARALDDATLELTLVGPTPHFPLIACHTSWWPVPRHVIEKYGGIYDVMNPWTDEDKLVGNGPFKLKRYLFRQYLQVERNPHYWDAANVKLDGVRFYSIDDDAVEERLFRRGQLHATYSTPLSRIPDYLKNHPDIVSNYTNCASWYFRVNTTRPALSDVRVRRALAFALDRTSIIDNVLRARQQPAAGMVPPMEGYTQVKEFSFDLPQAKRLLAEAGFPDGKGFPKFNILISKNEASRQIAEAVQAMCGKTWAFPSG
;
A
#
# COMPACT_ATOMS: atom_id res chain seq x y z
N MET A 1 -42.54 59.40 30.35
CA MET A 1 -42.31 57.97 30.17
C MET A 1 -42.66 57.61 28.76
N PRO A 2 -41.72 57.34 27.93
CA PRO A 2 -41.90 56.69 26.64
C PRO A 2 -40.79 55.68 26.39
N PRO A 3 -40.78 54.95 25.26
CA PRO A 3 -41.16 53.55 25.20
C PRO A 3 -39.96 52.63 24.96
N LEU A 4 -39.98 51.56 25.72
CA LEU A 4 -39.01 50.45 25.71
C LEU A 4 -39.38 49.38 24.63
N ARG A 5 -39.69 49.82 23.41
CA ARG A 5 -40.10 48.88 22.34
C ARG A 5 -39.29 48.91 21.04
N LEU A 6 -38.18 49.63 20.98
CA LEU A 6 -37.40 49.78 19.75
C LEU A 6 -35.99 49.12 19.81
N LEU A 7 -35.69 48.39 20.90
CA LEU A 7 -34.35 47.79 21.07
C LEU A 7 -34.33 46.27 20.85
N PHE A 8 -35.45 45.66 20.55
CA PHE A 8 -35.54 44.18 20.33
C PHE A 8 -35.57 43.77 18.84
N LEU A 9 -35.64 44.70 17.90
CA LEU A 9 -35.66 44.37 16.46
C LEU A 9 -34.34 44.51 15.74
N LEU A 10 -33.29 45.00 16.40
CA LEU A 10 -31.94 45.11 15.78
C LEU A 10 -30.98 43.97 16.15
N CYS A 11 -31.34 43.08 17.08
CA CYS A 11 -30.50 41.91 17.44
C CYS A 11 -30.83 40.64 16.69
N SER A 12 -31.87 40.61 15.86
CA SER A 12 -32.30 39.36 15.16
C SER A 12 -31.81 39.29 13.69
N VAL A 13 -31.08 40.27 13.18
CA VAL A 13 -30.56 40.29 11.79
C VAL A 13 -29.05 40.07 11.73
N LEU A 14 -28.34 40.01 12.86
CA LEU A 14 -26.88 39.84 12.91
C LEU A 14 -26.42 38.45 13.31
N ALA A 15 -27.34 37.44 13.36
CA ALA A 15 -27.00 36.07 13.79
C ALA A 15 -26.95 35.05 12.63
N THR A 16 -27.01 35.49 11.37
CA THR A 16 -26.93 34.55 10.21
C THR A 16 -25.75 34.78 9.25
N ALA A 17 -24.83 35.66 9.61
CA ALA A 17 -23.61 35.87 8.84
C ALA A 17 -22.39 35.54 9.71
N GLY A 18 -21.94 34.30 9.72
CA GLY A 18 -20.68 33.97 10.37
C GLY A 18 -20.49 32.57 10.87
N LEU A 19 -20.85 31.55 10.07
CA LEU A 19 -20.32 30.20 10.20
C LEU A 19 -20.00 29.64 8.81
N THR A 20 -19.31 30.42 8.01
CA THR A 20 -18.45 29.84 6.99
C THR A 20 -17.19 29.39 7.71
N GLY A 21 -17.29 28.29 8.45
CA GLY A 21 -16.13 27.55 8.86
C GLY A 21 -15.35 27.19 7.60
N CYS A 22 -14.06 27.50 7.56
CA CYS A 22 -13.11 26.93 6.61
C CYS A 22 -13.07 25.41 6.82
N GLY A 23 -14.12 24.72 6.40
CA GLY A 23 -14.26 23.28 6.35
C GLY A 23 -14.38 22.88 4.90
N ALA A 24 -13.64 21.89 4.50
CA ALA A 24 -13.77 21.23 3.20
C ALA A 24 -15.25 21.01 2.86
N ASP A 25 -15.66 21.31 1.63
CA ASP A 25 -17.02 21.07 1.16
C ASP A 25 -17.40 19.60 1.39
N PRO A 26 -18.32 19.30 2.32
CA PRO A 26 -18.75 17.94 2.61
C PRO A 26 -19.57 17.46 1.42
N ILE A 27 -18.97 16.62 0.58
CA ILE A 27 -19.66 15.94 -0.51
C ILE A 27 -19.99 14.52 -0.05
N ASN A 28 -21.21 14.10 -0.23
CA ASN A 28 -21.65 12.73 0.03
C ASN A 28 -21.56 11.85 -1.23
N ALA A 29 -21.74 10.52 -1.10
CA ALA A 29 -21.61 9.58 -2.21
C ALA A 29 -22.60 9.88 -3.38
N ARG A 30 -23.80 10.36 -3.09
CA ARG A 30 -24.77 10.73 -4.15
C ARG A 30 -24.31 11.94 -4.95
N GLU A 31 -23.73 12.92 -4.31
CA GLU A 31 -23.14 14.10 -4.96
C GLU A 31 -21.87 13.71 -5.69
N GLY A 32 -21.00 12.92 -5.06
CA GLY A 32 -19.81 12.38 -5.71
C GLY A 32 -20.11 11.59 -6.96
N ALA A 33 -21.17 10.76 -6.95
CA ALA A 33 -21.60 10.02 -8.12
C ALA A 33 -22.05 10.94 -9.27
N LYS A 34 -22.76 12.06 -8.97
CA LYS A 34 -23.15 13.04 -9.98
C LYS A 34 -21.96 13.76 -10.61
N GLU A 35 -20.97 14.08 -9.77
CA GLU A 35 -19.73 14.75 -10.18
C GLU A 35 -18.66 13.76 -10.68
N LYS A 36 -18.97 12.46 -10.71
CA LYS A 36 -18.03 11.37 -11.04
C LYS A 36 -16.76 11.39 -10.20
N ILE A 37 -16.89 11.80 -8.93
CA ILE A 37 -15.82 11.76 -7.93
C ILE A 37 -16.03 10.55 -7.04
N PHE A 38 -15.07 9.61 -7.01
CA PHE A 38 -15.13 8.44 -6.16
C PHE A 38 -14.66 8.78 -4.74
N LEU A 39 -15.47 8.51 -3.73
CA LEU A 39 -15.20 8.79 -2.33
C LEU A 39 -14.82 7.49 -1.64
N ILE A 40 -13.57 7.37 -1.20
CA ILE A 40 -13.05 6.16 -0.57
C ILE A 40 -12.22 6.49 0.67
N ASN A 41 -12.22 5.60 1.66
CA ASN A 41 -11.27 5.70 2.76
C ASN A 41 -9.90 5.13 2.36
N ASN A 42 -8.84 5.81 2.74
CA ASN A 42 -7.45 5.38 2.58
C ASN A 42 -6.80 4.95 3.90
N LYS A 43 -7.55 4.88 4.97
CA LYS A 43 -7.15 4.46 6.31
C LYS A 43 -6.24 5.46 7.03
N ALA A 44 -5.13 5.82 6.44
CA ALA A 44 -4.13 6.69 7.04
C ALA A 44 -3.66 7.78 6.06
N GLU A 45 -3.11 8.84 6.63
CA GLU A 45 -2.38 9.85 5.87
C GLU A 45 -1.16 9.24 5.17
N PRO A 46 -0.87 9.63 3.92
CA PRO A 46 0.38 9.30 3.29
C PRO A 46 1.53 9.99 4.05
N ARG A 47 2.59 9.25 4.37
CA ARG A 47 3.80 9.83 4.97
C ARG A 47 4.60 10.64 3.97
N PHE A 48 4.55 10.19 2.72
CA PHE A 48 5.25 10.80 1.58
C PHE A 48 4.35 10.77 0.35
N LEU A 49 4.52 11.75 -0.53
CA LEU A 49 4.01 11.76 -1.89
C LEU A 49 5.15 11.64 -2.92
N ASP A 50 6.40 11.55 -2.49
CA ASP A 50 7.52 11.13 -3.32
C ASP A 50 7.42 9.62 -3.55
N LEU A 51 7.02 9.21 -4.75
CA LEU A 51 6.80 7.83 -5.16
C LEU A 51 7.96 6.90 -4.77
N GLN A 52 9.20 7.36 -4.90
CA GLN A 52 10.38 6.54 -4.65
C GLN A 52 10.68 6.34 -3.15
N ARG A 53 9.98 7.07 -2.28
CA ARG A 53 10.06 6.94 -0.81
C ARG A 53 8.86 6.23 -0.20
N CYS A 54 7.78 6.05 -0.98
CA CYS A 54 6.58 5.35 -0.55
C CYS A 54 6.85 3.86 -0.31
N ASN A 55 6.32 3.33 0.80
CA ASN A 55 6.49 1.91 1.17
C ASN A 55 5.29 1.33 1.92
N SER A 56 4.17 2.00 1.94
CA SER A 56 2.94 1.55 2.57
C SER A 56 1.81 1.37 1.56
N VAL A 57 0.84 0.52 1.89
CA VAL A 57 -0.35 0.28 1.05
C VAL A 57 -1.17 1.56 0.88
N THR A 58 -1.26 2.40 1.93
CA THR A 58 -2.01 3.65 1.90
C THR A 58 -1.38 4.69 0.95
N GLU A 59 -0.07 4.72 0.85
CA GLU A 59 0.64 5.53 -0.15
C GLU A 59 0.45 4.94 -1.55
N HIS A 60 0.57 3.62 -1.68
CA HIS A 60 0.42 2.91 -2.95
C HIS A 60 -0.91 3.21 -3.65
N HIS A 61 -2.04 3.22 -2.93
CA HIS A 61 -3.35 3.56 -3.50
C HIS A 61 -3.39 4.96 -4.13
N ILE A 62 -2.72 5.93 -3.50
CA ILE A 62 -2.63 7.28 -4.04
C ILE A 62 -1.70 7.29 -5.26
N MET A 63 -0.56 6.59 -5.17
CA MET A 63 0.42 6.53 -6.27
C MET A 63 -0.16 5.88 -7.54
N LEU A 64 -1.03 4.85 -7.41
CA LEU A 64 -1.78 4.27 -8.54
C LEU A 64 -2.64 5.29 -9.29
N SER A 65 -3.09 6.34 -8.62
CA SER A 65 -3.85 7.41 -9.25
C SER A 65 -2.95 8.43 -9.96
N LEU A 66 -1.78 8.72 -9.39
CA LEU A 66 -0.90 9.81 -9.81
C LEU A 66 0.17 9.38 -10.83
N TYR A 67 0.55 8.11 -10.83
CA TYR A 67 1.65 7.59 -11.64
C TYR A 67 1.29 6.31 -12.38
N GLN A 68 2.07 5.98 -13.39
CA GLN A 68 2.01 4.72 -14.11
C GLN A 68 3.41 4.26 -14.53
N GLY A 69 3.66 2.95 -14.44
CA GLY A 69 4.90 2.31 -14.87
C GLY A 69 4.89 1.93 -16.35
N LEU A 70 5.92 1.19 -16.75
CA LEU A 70 6.03 0.65 -18.11
C LEU A 70 4.83 -0.20 -18.50
N VAL A 71 4.40 -1.04 -17.57
CA VAL A 71 3.28 -1.97 -17.71
C VAL A 71 2.38 -1.86 -16.49
N SER A 72 1.16 -2.34 -16.62
CA SER A 72 0.14 -2.40 -15.57
C SER A 72 -0.23 -3.85 -15.29
N GLU A 73 -0.69 -4.13 -14.06
CA GLU A 73 -1.25 -5.43 -13.71
C GLU A 73 -2.50 -5.72 -14.55
N ASN A 74 -2.61 -6.95 -15.05
CA ASN A 74 -3.81 -7.40 -15.73
C ASN A 74 -4.88 -7.76 -14.68
N ARG A 75 -6.10 -7.22 -14.83
CA ARG A 75 -7.20 -7.43 -13.88
C ARG A 75 -7.73 -8.86 -13.87
N ASP A 76 -7.58 -9.54 -14.99
CA ASP A 76 -8.17 -10.87 -15.22
C ASP A 76 -7.13 -12.01 -15.10
N SER A 77 -5.84 -11.68 -14.94
CA SER A 77 -4.74 -12.64 -14.91
C SER A 77 -3.57 -12.17 -14.07
N ASP A 78 -3.14 -13.00 -13.11
CA ASP A 78 -1.92 -12.78 -12.33
C ASP A 78 -0.63 -13.18 -13.10
N LYS A 79 -0.77 -13.66 -14.34
CA LYS A 79 0.34 -14.20 -15.16
C LYS A 79 0.78 -13.25 -16.26
N ASP A 80 -0.07 -12.28 -16.60
CA ASP A 80 0.12 -11.37 -17.71
C ASP A 80 0.08 -9.91 -17.23
N VAL A 81 0.60 -9.03 -18.05
CA VAL A 81 0.58 -7.59 -17.82
C VAL A 81 -0.08 -6.87 -19.01
N GLU A 82 -0.67 -5.72 -18.73
CA GLU A 82 -1.25 -4.84 -19.74
C GLU A 82 -0.30 -3.69 -20.08
N PRO A 83 -0.44 -3.05 -21.25
CA PRO A 83 0.26 -1.82 -21.58
C PRO A 83 0.05 -0.74 -20.52
N GLY A 84 1.14 -0.06 -20.19
CA GLY A 84 1.17 1.15 -19.39
C GLY A 84 1.79 2.27 -20.21
N MET A 85 2.86 2.88 -19.68
CA MET A 85 3.65 3.86 -20.45
C MET A 85 4.37 3.23 -21.64
N ALA A 86 4.55 1.90 -21.68
CA ALA A 86 4.97 1.18 -22.86
C ALA A 86 3.78 0.61 -23.62
N GLU A 87 3.71 0.84 -24.94
CA GLU A 87 2.70 0.23 -25.81
C GLU A 87 3.02 -1.22 -26.15
N LYS A 88 4.32 -1.57 -26.17
CA LYS A 88 4.83 -2.92 -26.43
C LYS A 88 6.24 -3.10 -25.87
N TRP A 89 6.64 -4.35 -25.74
CA TRP A 89 7.97 -4.73 -25.27
C TRP A 89 8.41 -6.06 -25.87
N GLU A 90 9.71 -6.23 -26.00
CA GLU A 90 10.35 -7.49 -26.40
C GLU A 90 11.61 -7.75 -25.57
N ALA A 91 12.08 -8.99 -25.60
CA ALA A 91 13.32 -9.36 -24.95
C ALA A 91 14.23 -10.15 -25.90
N ASN A 92 15.53 -10.11 -25.60
CA ASN A 92 16.50 -10.98 -26.25
C ASN A 92 16.23 -12.47 -25.96
N ALA A 93 16.97 -13.37 -26.59
CA ALA A 93 16.71 -14.81 -26.55
C ALA A 93 16.74 -15.41 -25.13
N ASP A 94 17.65 -14.94 -24.26
CA ASP A 94 17.80 -15.44 -22.90
C ASP A 94 16.99 -14.65 -21.86
N LYS A 95 16.24 -13.61 -22.26
CA LYS A 95 15.43 -12.76 -21.37
C LYS A 95 16.27 -11.96 -20.36
N SER A 96 17.50 -11.65 -20.67
CA SER A 96 18.37 -10.78 -19.87
C SER A 96 18.36 -9.31 -20.29
N VAL A 97 17.89 -9.00 -21.52
CA VAL A 97 17.73 -7.64 -22.03
C VAL A 97 16.30 -7.45 -22.51
N TRP A 98 15.66 -6.40 -22.03
CA TRP A 98 14.29 -6.03 -22.37
C TRP A 98 14.26 -4.65 -23.01
N THR A 99 13.52 -4.53 -24.11
CA THR A 99 13.31 -3.26 -24.83
C THR A 99 11.84 -2.89 -24.74
N PHE A 100 11.55 -1.70 -24.25
CA PHE A 100 10.20 -1.14 -24.11
C PHE A 100 10.03 0.03 -25.06
N HIS A 101 8.95 0.01 -25.84
CA HIS A 101 8.56 1.10 -26.72
C HIS A 101 7.44 1.89 -26.05
N LEU A 102 7.68 3.16 -25.77
CA LEU A 102 6.76 4.01 -25.03
C LEU A 102 5.58 4.47 -25.88
N GLN A 103 4.49 4.84 -25.22
CA GLN A 103 3.31 5.44 -25.82
C GLN A 103 3.68 6.72 -26.58
N LYS A 104 3.18 6.84 -27.81
CA LYS A 104 3.42 8.01 -28.64
C LYS A 104 2.82 9.25 -28.02
N ASN A 105 3.58 10.34 -28.00
CA ASN A 105 3.16 11.62 -27.42
C ASN A 105 2.78 11.55 -25.94
N ALA A 106 3.36 10.62 -25.17
CA ALA A 106 3.21 10.55 -23.73
C ALA A 106 3.64 11.87 -23.07
N LYS A 107 2.91 12.29 -22.04
CA LYS A 107 3.15 13.54 -21.33
C LYS A 107 3.02 13.38 -19.83
N TRP A 108 3.73 14.21 -19.12
CA TRP A 108 3.47 14.51 -17.73
C TRP A 108 2.18 15.30 -17.56
N SER A 109 1.62 15.35 -16.35
CA SER A 109 0.33 16.02 -16.08
C SER A 109 0.37 17.55 -16.25
N ASP A 110 1.55 18.15 -16.31
CA ASP A 110 1.78 19.56 -16.65
C ASP A 110 1.90 19.82 -18.17
N GLY A 111 1.82 18.76 -18.97
CA GLY A 111 1.94 18.81 -20.43
C GLY A 111 3.36 18.67 -20.97
N THR A 112 4.37 18.61 -20.12
CA THR A 112 5.78 18.36 -20.52
C THR A 112 5.89 16.99 -21.19
N PRO A 113 6.67 16.83 -22.30
CA PRO A 113 6.90 15.54 -22.92
C PRO A 113 7.48 14.52 -21.95
N PHE A 114 6.99 13.30 -22.01
CA PHE A 114 7.48 12.17 -21.24
C PHE A 114 8.34 11.27 -22.15
N THR A 115 9.51 10.86 -21.68
CA THR A 115 10.49 10.13 -22.47
C THR A 115 11.13 8.96 -21.73
N ALA A 116 11.85 8.10 -22.46
CA ALA A 116 12.65 7.02 -21.88
C ALA A 116 13.76 7.54 -20.95
N HIS A 117 14.21 8.77 -21.14
CA HIS A 117 15.20 9.40 -20.26
C HIS A 117 14.66 9.62 -18.83
N ASP A 118 13.35 9.82 -18.67
CA ASP A 118 12.72 9.97 -17.35
C ASP A 118 12.83 8.69 -16.52
N PHE A 119 12.68 7.52 -17.15
CA PHE A 119 12.91 6.23 -16.48
C PHE A 119 14.37 6.05 -16.06
N VAL A 120 15.32 6.29 -16.97
CA VAL A 120 16.75 6.16 -16.68
C VAL A 120 17.16 7.05 -15.52
N TRP A 121 16.72 8.32 -15.54
CA TRP A 121 17.02 9.26 -14.47
C TRP A 121 16.39 8.83 -13.15
N SER A 122 15.14 8.36 -13.16
CA SER A 122 14.42 7.90 -11.99
C SER A 122 15.09 6.71 -11.31
N TYR A 123 15.58 5.74 -12.11
CA TYR A 123 16.29 4.58 -11.57
C TYR A 123 17.63 4.97 -10.94
N ARG A 124 18.37 5.89 -11.57
CA ARG A 124 19.60 6.45 -11.00
C ARG A 124 19.34 7.16 -9.69
N ARG A 125 18.28 8.00 -9.62
CA ARG A 125 17.87 8.69 -8.40
C ARG A 125 17.53 7.71 -7.29
N MET A 126 16.75 6.68 -7.58
CA MET A 126 16.31 5.70 -6.58
C MET A 126 17.46 4.88 -6.01
N LEU A 127 18.50 4.63 -6.80
CA LEU A 127 19.70 3.88 -6.40
C LEU A 127 20.72 4.72 -5.62
N ARG A 128 20.39 5.98 -5.25
CA ARG A 128 21.23 6.78 -4.38
C ARG A 128 20.83 6.62 -2.92
N LYS A 129 21.80 6.29 -2.07
CA LYS A 129 21.58 6.09 -0.62
C LYS A 129 21.02 7.32 0.07
N GLU A 130 21.40 8.50 -0.43
CA GLU A 130 20.98 9.80 0.10
C GLU A 130 19.46 10.01 0.03
N LEU A 131 18.80 9.40 -0.94
CA LEU A 131 17.34 9.44 -1.06
C LEU A 131 16.63 8.63 0.03
N GLY A 132 17.27 7.58 0.54
CA GLY A 132 16.68 6.69 1.55
C GLY A 132 15.49 5.87 1.01
N ALA A 133 15.47 5.54 -0.27
CA ALA A 133 14.44 4.73 -0.90
C ALA A 133 14.46 3.30 -0.31
N GLN A 134 13.35 2.89 0.31
CA GLN A 134 13.27 1.59 1.00
C GLN A 134 13.18 0.41 0.02
N TYR A 135 12.69 0.64 -1.19
CA TYR A 135 12.61 -0.37 -2.26
C TYR A 135 13.74 -0.25 -3.30
N ALA A 136 14.86 0.42 -2.98
CA ALA A 136 16.01 0.51 -3.89
C ALA A 136 16.51 -0.87 -4.32
N GLU A 137 16.41 -1.88 -3.45
CA GLU A 137 16.79 -3.27 -3.72
C GLU A 137 16.05 -3.91 -4.90
N MET A 138 14.84 -3.45 -5.22
CA MET A 138 14.10 -3.95 -6.40
C MET A 138 14.84 -3.64 -7.70
N LEU A 139 15.60 -2.56 -7.74
CA LEU A 139 16.43 -2.17 -8.90
C LEU A 139 17.80 -2.86 -8.92
N TYR A 140 18.16 -3.68 -7.91
CA TYR A 140 19.38 -4.50 -7.98
C TYR A 140 19.31 -5.58 -9.06
N LEU A 141 18.10 -5.84 -9.57
CA LEU A 141 17.89 -6.67 -10.74
C LEU A 141 18.49 -6.08 -12.03
N LEU A 142 18.65 -4.75 -12.12
CA LEU A 142 19.39 -4.12 -13.21
C LEU A 142 20.87 -4.45 -13.10
N LYS A 143 21.52 -4.70 -14.25
CA LYS A 143 22.97 -4.79 -14.33
C LYS A 143 23.59 -3.55 -13.68
N ASN A 144 24.53 -3.78 -12.78
CA ASN A 144 25.17 -2.73 -11.97
C ASN A 144 24.25 -1.98 -11.00
N GLY A 145 23.01 -2.43 -10.74
CA GLY A 145 22.11 -1.79 -9.77
C GLY A 145 22.67 -1.77 -8.36
N LEU A 146 23.04 -2.94 -7.80
CA LEU A 146 23.68 -3.01 -6.48
C LEU A 146 25.05 -2.32 -6.45
N PRO A 147 25.99 -2.52 -7.41
CA PRO A 147 27.25 -1.76 -7.46
C PRO A 147 27.05 -0.24 -7.48
N LEU A 148 26.05 0.28 -8.20
CA LEU A 148 25.74 1.71 -8.21
C LEU A 148 25.23 2.17 -6.82
N TYR A 149 24.31 1.43 -6.21
CA TYR A 149 23.84 1.71 -4.85
C TYR A 149 24.99 1.73 -3.83
N GLU A 150 25.97 0.87 -3.98
CA GLU A 150 27.16 0.82 -3.12
C GLU A 150 28.21 1.89 -3.47
N GLY A 151 28.03 2.65 -4.56
CA GLY A 151 28.98 3.67 -5.03
C GLY A 151 30.25 3.12 -5.69
N LYS A 152 30.18 1.89 -6.19
CA LYS A 152 31.33 1.18 -6.82
C LYS A 152 31.47 1.43 -8.32
N VAL A 153 30.39 1.91 -8.96
CA VAL A 153 30.34 2.22 -10.39
C VAL A 153 29.67 3.57 -10.62
N LYS A 154 29.81 4.12 -11.81
CA LYS A 154 29.16 5.37 -12.22
C LYS A 154 27.73 5.13 -12.69
N GLU A 155 26.92 6.20 -12.73
CA GLU A 155 25.50 6.14 -13.14
C GLU A 155 25.32 5.68 -14.59
N GLU A 156 26.28 6.01 -15.47
CA GLU A 156 26.25 5.65 -16.89
C GLU A 156 26.43 4.14 -17.11
N GLU A 157 26.97 3.42 -16.11
CA GLU A 157 27.19 1.97 -16.16
C GLU A 157 25.96 1.15 -15.75
N LEU A 158 24.90 1.83 -15.26
CA LEU A 158 23.63 1.16 -14.93
C LEU A 158 23.04 0.52 -16.18
N GLY A 159 22.49 -0.70 -16.01
CA GLY A 159 21.80 -1.43 -17.07
C GLY A 159 20.44 -0.84 -17.47
N ALA A 160 20.32 0.49 -17.55
CA ALA A 160 19.15 1.21 -18.01
C ALA A 160 19.57 2.30 -18.99
N ARG A 161 19.06 2.26 -20.22
CA ARG A 161 19.48 3.14 -21.30
C ARG A 161 18.29 3.57 -22.16
N ALA A 162 18.13 4.88 -22.37
CA ALA A 162 17.28 5.41 -23.42
C ALA A 162 18.03 5.30 -24.76
N LEU A 163 17.49 4.52 -25.69
CA LEU A 163 18.05 4.41 -27.04
C LEU A 163 17.66 5.63 -27.87
N ASP A 164 16.45 6.15 -27.64
CA ASP A 164 15.90 7.40 -28.11
C ASP A 164 14.82 7.86 -27.11
N ASP A 165 14.07 8.93 -27.42
CA ASP A 165 13.02 9.46 -26.53
C ASP A 165 11.88 8.48 -26.25
N ALA A 166 11.63 7.52 -27.13
CA ALA A 166 10.51 6.58 -27.05
C ALA A 166 10.94 5.13 -26.77
N THR A 167 12.24 4.84 -26.69
CA THR A 167 12.75 3.46 -26.57
C THR A 167 13.66 3.30 -25.36
N LEU A 168 13.24 2.51 -24.40
CA LEU A 168 13.97 2.18 -23.17
C LEU A 168 14.52 0.75 -23.26
N GLU A 169 15.83 0.59 -23.07
CA GLU A 169 16.48 -0.71 -22.95
C GLU A 169 16.91 -0.95 -21.50
N LEU A 170 16.54 -2.11 -20.96
CA LEU A 170 16.90 -2.56 -19.61
C LEU A 170 17.70 -3.86 -19.70
N THR A 171 18.95 -3.81 -19.24
CA THR A 171 19.83 -4.98 -19.10
C THR A 171 19.77 -5.44 -17.66
N LEU A 172 19.41 -6.71 -17.44
CA LEU A 172 19.29 -7.32 -16.13
C LEU A 172 20.57 -8.08 -15.74
N VAL A 173 20.68 -8.44 -14.47
CA VAL A 173 21.81 -9.24 -13.95
C VAL A 173 21.83 -10.66 -14.49
N GLY A 174 20.73 -11.14 -15.06
CA GLY A 174 20.61 -12.46 -15.69
C GLY A 174 19.22 -12.71 -16.28
N PRO A 175 18.99 -13.90 -16.85
CA PRO A 175 17.72 -14.27 -17.44
C PRO A 175 16.54 -14.12 -16.48
N THR A 176 15.56 -13.28 -16.83
CA THR A 176 14.40 -12.99 -15.99
C THR A 176 13.14 -12.94 -16.86
N PRO A 177 12.55 -14.10 -17.20
CA PRO A 177 11.39 -14.17 -18.10
C PRO A 177 10.12 -13.51 -17.53
N HIS A 178 10.01 -13.38 -16.22
CA HIS A 178 8.89 -12.74 -15.52
C HIS A 178 9.13 -11.27 -15.19
N PHE A 179 10.13 -10.64 -15.80
CA PHE A 179 10.46 -9.22 -15.55
C PHE A 179 9.29 -8.26 -15.76
N PRO A 180 8.41 -8.41 -16.77
CA PRO A 180 7.27 -7.50 -16.92
C PRO A 180 6.36 -7.47 -15.69
N LEU A 181 6.13 -8.61 -15.01
CA LEU A 181 5.36 -8.64 -13.75
C LEU A 181 6.07 -7.87 -12.63
N ILE A 182 7.40 -7.97 -12.54
CA ILE A 182 8.19 -7.20 -11.57
C ILE A 182 8.10 -5.70 -11.87
N ALA A 183 8.08 -5.32 -13.14
CA ALA A 183 8.01 -3.93 -13.57
C ALA A 183 6.66 -3.24 -13.29
N CYS A 184 5.61 -3.99 -12.91
CA CYS A 184 4.36 -3.43 -12.38
C CYS A 184 4.55 -2.75 -11.03
N HIS A 185 5.54 -3.15 -10.23
CA HIS A 185 5.77 -2.58 -8.91
C HIS A 185 6.22 -1.12 -8.99
N THR A 186 5.71 -0.27 -8.09
CA THR A 186 5.94 1.19 -8.08
C THR A 186 7.40 1.62 -8.00
N SER A 187 8.31 0.75 -7.55
CA SER A 187 9.76 1.01 -7.58
C SER A 187 10.34 1.17 -9.00
N TRP A 188 9.66 0.64 -10.02
CA TRP A 188 10.04 0.74 -11.42
C TRP A 188 9.38 1.93 -12.15
N TRP A 189 8.57 2.74 -11.43
CA TRP A 189 7.85 3.84 -12.02
C TRP A 189 8.67 5.13 -12.01
N PRO A 190 8.47 6.00 -13.00
CA PRO A 190 9.25 7.23 -13.14
C PRO A 190 8.74 8.36 -12.25
N VAL A 191 9.62 9.33 -11.95
CA VAL A 191 9.30 10.58 -11.28
C VAL A 191 9.74 11.78 -12.14
N PRO A 192 9.08 12.96 -12.01
CA PRO A 192 9.29 14.09 -12.90
C PRO A 192 10.59 14.83 -12.61
N ARG A 193 11.66 14.49 -13.33
CA ARG A 193 12.98 15.11 -13.20
C ARG A 193 12.91 16.63 -13.20
N HIS A 194 12.24 17.21 -14.20
CA HIS A 194 12.15 18.66 -14.43
C HIS A 194 11.52 19.40 -13.26
N VAL A 195 10.60 18.77 -12.54
CA VAL A 195 9.97 19.35 -11.33
C VAL A 195 10.88 19.21 -10.12
N ILE A 196 11.48 18.04 -9.92
CA ILE A 196 12.35 17.79 -8.78
C ILE A 196 13.57 18.72 -8.82
N GLU A 197 14.23 18.85 -9.97
CA GLU A 197 15.39 19.73 -10.16
C GLU A 197 15.03 21.22 -10.03
N LYS A 198 13.80 21.59 -10.40
CA LYS A 198 13.31 22.98 -10.28
C LYS A 198 13.18 23.44 -8.84
N TYR A 199 12.75 22.57 -7.93
CA TYR A 199 12.38 22.97 -6.57
C TYR A 199 13.43 22.66 -5.51
N GLY A 200 14.51 21.97 -5.83
CA GLY A 200 15.60 21.76 -4.88
C GLY A 200 16.57 20.65 -5.23
N GLY A 201 17.30 20.17 -4.23
CA GLY A 201 18.23 19.05 -4.38
C GLY A 201 17.50 17.75 -4.74
N ILE A 202 18.05 17.03 -5.71
CA ILE A 202 17.40 15.81 -6.25
C ILE A 202 17.28 14.67 -5.23
N TYR A 203 18.11 14.68 -4.19
CA TYR A 203 18.09 13.72 -3.07
C TYR A 203 17.57 14.35 -1.77
N ASP A 204 17.19 15.63 -1.80
CA ASP A 204 16.71 16.32 -0.62
C ASP A 204 15.32 15.79 -0.26
N VAL A 205 15.21 15.19 0.92
CA VAL A 205 13.97 14.66 1.46
C VAL A 205 12.95 15.75 1.82
N MET A 206 13.39 17.00 1.93
CA MET A 206 12.58 18.18 2.18
C MET A 206 12.26 18.96 0.90
N ASN A 207 12.67 18.47 -0.27
CA ASN A 207 12.34 19.10 -1.53
C ASN A 207 10.81 19.22 -1.69
N PRO A 208 10.26 20.41 -1.87
CA PRO A 208 8.81 20.65 -1.87
C PRO A 208 8.12 20.29 -3.19
N TRP A 209 8.74 19.51 -4.08
CA TRP A 209 8.17 19.12 -5.37
C TRP A 209 6.86 18.33 -5.26
N THR A 210 6.58 17.74 -4.10
CA THR A 210 5.35 16.98 -3.82
C THR A 210 4.24 17.81 -3.18
N ASP A 211 4.44 19.12 -3.01
CA ASP A 211 3.40 20.02 -2.51
C ASP A 211 2.21 20.07 -3.49
N GLU A 212 1.04 20.45 -2.98
CA GLU A 212 -0.25 20.43 -3.71
C GLU A 212 -0.18 21.10 -5.09
N ASP A 213 0.49 22.23 -5.19
CA ASP A 213 0.61 23.06 -6.40
C ASP A 213 1.79 22.70 -7.31
N LYS A 214 2.62 21.73 -6.91
CA LYS A 214 3.88 21.39 -7.58
C LYS A 214 3.94 19.95 -8.07
N LEU A 215 3.17 19.05 -7.44
CA LEU A 215 3.23 17.64 -7.77
C LEU A 215 2.76 17.36 -9.21
N VAL A 216 3.64 16.74 -9.97
CA VAL A 216 3.40 16.31 -11.35
C VAL A 216 3.56 14.79 -11.41
N GLY A 217 2.60 14.12 -12.04
CA GLY A 217 2.61 12.69 -12.28
C GLY A 217 2.34 12.37 -13.75
N ASN A 218 2.41 11.11 -14.12
CA ASN A 218 2.11 10.61 -15.46
C ASN A 218 0.91 9.66 -15.49
N GLY A 219 0.18 9.55 -14.37
CA GLY A 219 -0.97 8.65 -14.21
C GLY A 219 -2.30 9.24 -14.69
N PRO A 220 -3.41 8.49 -14.51
CA PRO A 220 -4.75 8.87 -14.95
C PRO A 220 -5.33 10.09 -14.24
N PHE A 221 -4.80 10.43 -13.09
CA PHE A 221 -5.20 11.60 -12.30
C PHE A 221 -3.99 12.43 -11.91
N LYS A 222 -4.24 13.68 -11.52
CA LYS A 222 -3.26 14.61 -10.93
C LYS A 222 -3.77 15.12 -9.58
N LEU A 223 -2.88 15.55 -8.70
CA LEU A 223 -3.25 16.10 -7.40
C LEU A 223 -4.04 17.40 -7.60
N LYS A 224 -5.19 17.48 -6.93
CA LYS A 224 -6.05 18.68 -6.93
C LYS A 224 -6.00 19.41 -5.60
N ARG A 225 -6.11 18.67 -4.50
CA ARG A 225 -6.20 19.20 -3.15
C ARG A 225 -5.67 18.23 -2.13
N TYR A 226 -4.92 18.74 -1.15
CA TYR A 226 -4.49 17.96 0.00
C TYR A 226 -4.76 18.72 1.30
N LEU A 227 -5.81 18.34 2.00
CA LEU A 227 -6.16 18.88 3.30
C LEU A 227 -5.78 17.86 4.38
N PHE A 228 -4.66 18.11 5.05
CA PHE A 228 -4.11 17.23 6.07
C PHE A 228 -5.16 16.81 7.11
N ARG A 229 -5.25 15.53 7.42
CA ARG A 229 -6.23 14.90 8.29
C ARG A 229 -7.70 15.03 7.87
N GLN A 230 -7.94 15.41 6.63
CA GLN A 230 -9.29 15.47 6.09
C GLN A 230 -9.40 14.60 4.85
N TYR A 231 -8.79 15.01 3.74
CA TYR A 231 -8.75 14.22 2.52
C TYR A 231 -7.63 14.68 1.57
N LEU A 232 -7.24 13.76 0.71
CA LEU A 232 -6.50 14.04 -0.51
C LEU A 232 -7.44 13.81 -1.69
N GLN A 233 -7.54 14.78 -2.59
CA GLN A 233 -8.35 14.67 -3.80
C GLN A 233 -7.47 14.77 -5.03
N VAL A 234 -7.71 13.86 -5.97
CA VAL A 234 -7.15 13.91 -7.31
C VAL A 234 -8.25 14.22 -8.32
N GLU A 235 -7.87 14.84 -9.45
CA GLU A 235 -8.75 15.10 -10.59
C GLU A 235 -8.19 14.48 -11.85
N ARG A 236 -9.03 14.24 -12.87
CA ARG A 236 -8.63 13.64 -14.14
C ARG A 236 -7.44 14.40 -14.75
N ASN A 237 -6.43 13.65 -15.20
CA ASN A 237 -5.29 14.18 -15.93
C ASN A 237 -5.63 14.23 -17.44
N PRO A 238 -5.77 15.42 -18.03
CA PRO A 238 -6.10 15.53 -19.48
C PRO A 238 -4.94 15.12 -20.39
N HIS A 239 -3.71 15.04 -19.84
CA HIS A 239 -2.50 14.67 -20.57
C HIS A 239 -2.14 13.18 -20.45
N TYR A 240 -2.93 12.41 -19.69
CA TYR A 240 -2.72 10.97 -19.60
C TYR A 240 -2.92 10.32 -20.98
N TRP A 241 -2.03 9.40 -21.35
CA TRP A 241 -2.07 8.81 -22.69
C TRP A 241 -3.41 8.11 -23.01
N ASP A 242 -4.05 7.53 -21.99
CA ASP A 242 -5.35 6.84 -22.12
C ASP A 242 -6.50 7.62 -21.46
N ALA A 243 -6.44 8.94 -21.46
CA ALA A 243 -7.44 9.81 -20.81
C ALA A 243 -8.88 9.56 -21.29
N ALA A 244 -9.06 9.10 -22.53
CA ALA A 244 -10.37 8.78 -23.11
C ALA A 244 -11.09 7.63 -22.37
N ASN A 245 -10.35 6.70 -21.79
CA ASN A 245 -10.87 5.57 -21.06
C ASN A 245 -11.04 5.83 -19.56
N VAL A 246 -10.55 6.95 -19.02
CA VAL A 246 -10.76 7.34 -17.62
C VAL A 246 -12.21 7.80 -17.43
N LYS A 247 -13.00 7.03 -16.67
CA LYS A 247 -14.45 7.27 -16.51
C LYS A 247 -14.79 8.25 -15.38
N LEU A 248 -13.92 8.34 -14.36
CA LEU A 248 -14.10 9.23 -13.23
C LEU A 248 -13.49 10.60 -13.52
N ASP A 249 -14.07 11.65 -12.94
CA ASP A 249 -13.51 13.01 -12.97
C ASP A 249 -12.57 13.26 -11.79
N GLY A 250 -12.61 12.38 -10.75
CA GLY A 250 -11.68 12.43 -9.63
C GLY A 250 -11.89 11.32 -8.61
N VAL A 251 -10.96 11.26 -7.65
CA VAL A 251 -11.04 10.39 -6.47
C VAL A 251 -10.71 11.22 -5.24
N ARG A 252 -11.48 11.06 -4.17
CA ARG A 252 -11.20 11.65 -2.87
C ARG A 252 -10.89 10.56 -1.86
N PHE A 253 -9.68 10.60 -1.32
CA PHE A 253 -9.15 9.67 -0.32
C PHE A 253 -9.29 10.30 1.06
N TYR A 254 -10.13 9.72 1.92
CA TYR A 254 -10.26 10.14 3.31
C TYR A 254 -9.28 9.37 4.20
N SER A 255 -8.85 9.98 5.32
CA SER A 255 -7.93 9.36 6.28
C SER A 255 -8.65 9.03 7.58
N ILE A 256 -9.36 7.91 7.60
CA ILE A 256 -10.20 7.47 8.73
C ILE A 256 -9.61 6.15 9.28
N ASP A 257 -8.96 6.19 10.43
CA ASP A 257 -8.25 5.04 11.03
C ASP A 257 -9.18 4.06 11.77
N ASP A 258 -10.36 4.50 12.24
CA ASP A 258 -11.33 3.69 12.96
C ASP A 258 -12.33 2.99 12.03
N ASP A 259 -12.32 1.63 12.03
CA ASP A 259 -13.18 0.81 11.17
C ASP A 259 -14.67 1.03 11.42
N ALA A 260 -15.08 1.28 12.67
CA ALA A 260 -16.49 1.50 12.99
C ALA A 260 -16.98 2.90 12.58
N VAL A 261 -16.08 3.89 12.58
CA VAL A 261 -16.37 5.23 12.02
C VAL A 261 -16.53 5.12 10.51
N GLU A 262 -15.59 4.48 9.84
CA GLU A 262 -15.61 4.24 8.40
C GLU A 262 -16.92 3.54 7.96
N GLU A 263 -17.29 2.45 8.62
CA GLU A 263 -18.51 1.69 8.32
C GLU A 263 -19.78 2.54 8.53
N ARG A 264 -19.84 3.37 9.58
CA ARG A 264 -20.95 4.29 9.79
C ARG A 264 -21.07 5.34 8.69
N LEU A 265 -19.95 5.89 8.22
CA LEU A 265 -19.93 6.86 7.12
C LEU A 265 -20.39 6.22 5.82
N PHE A 266 -19.96 5.00 5.53
CA PHE A 266 -20.44 4.22 4.38
C PHE A 266 -21.97 4.02 4.44
N ARG A 267 -22.50 3.53 5.55
CA ARG A 267 -23.96 3.32 5.72
C ARG A 267 -24.78 4.61 5.64
N ARG A 268 -24.18 5.74 5.98
CA ARG A 268 -24.80 7.07 5.82
C ARG A 268 -24.67 7.62 4.42
N GLY A 269 -24.10 6.87 3.48
CA GLY A 269 -23.90 7.32 2.10
C GLY A 269 -22.87 8.45 1.96
N GLN A 270 -21.87 8.52 2.85
CA GLN A 270 -20.79 9.49 2.76
C GLN A 270 -19.54 8.94 2.07
N LEU A 271 -19.44 7.62 1.91
CA LEU A 271 -18.41 6.93 1.16
C LEU A 271 -19.05 6.01 0.12
N HIS A 272 -18.40 5.83 -1.02
CA HIS A 272 -18.78 4.83 -2.03
C HIS A 272 -18.25 3.44 -1.69
N ALA A 273 -17.09 3.37 -1.04
CA ALA A 273 -16.47 2.12 -0.61
C ALA A 273 -15.70 2.32 0.69
N THR A 274 -15.51 1.23 1.43
CA THR A 274 -14.67 1.17 2.62
C THR A 274 -13.34 0.50 2.29
N TYR A 275 -12.30 0.84 3.03
CA TYR A 275 -11.02 0.14 3.02
C TYR A 275 -11.11 -1.19 3.79
N SER A 276 -11.83 -1.20 4.91
CA SER A 276 -12.00 -2.37 5.76
C SER A 276 -13.42 -2.47 6.30
N THR A 277 -13.77 -3.66 6.79
CA THR A 277 -15.05 -3.93 7.45
C THR A 277 -14.78 -4.38 8.88
N PRO A 278 -15.45 -3.79 9.91
CA PRO A 278 -15.30 -4.24 11.28
C PRO A 278 -15.58 -5.73 11.42
N LEU A 279 -14.75 -6.47 12.15
CA LEU A 279 -14.87 -7.93 12.30
C LEU A 279 -16.27 -8.36 12.80
N SER A 280 -16.85 -7.57 13.69
CA SER A 280 -18.20 -7.81 14.23
C SER A 280 -19.29 -7.73 13.16
N ARG A 281 -19.08 -7.01 12.07
CA ARG A 281 -20.05 -6.79 10.98
C ARG A 281 -19.91 -7.76 9.82
N ILE A 282 -18.73 -8.40 9.64
CA ILE A 282 -18.45 -9.30 8.52
C ILE A 282 -19.52 -10.39 8.35
N PRO A 283 -19.91 -11.15 9.40
CA PRO A 283 -20.92 -12.21 9.25
C PRO A 283 -22.28 -11.70 8.77
N ASP A 284 -22.68 -10.51 9.25
CA ASP A 284 -23.94 -9.87 8.85
C ASP A 284 -23.92 -9.47 7.37
N TYR A 285 -22.85 -8.79 6.95
CA TYR A 285 -22.69 -8.38 5.55
C TYR A 285 -22.63 -9.59 4.61
N LEU A 286 -21.83 -10.61 4.92
CA LEU A 286 -21.74 -11.81 4.09
C LEU A 286 -23.05 -12.58 3.95
N LYS A 287 -23.92 -12.51 4.96
CA LYS A 287 -25.22 -13.19 4.99
C LYS A 287 -26.34 -12.36 4.36
N ASN A 288 -26.44 -11.09 4.75
CA ASN A 288 -27.61 -10.26 4.50
C ASN A 288 -27.40 -9.21 3.41
N HIS A 289 -26.14 -8.91 3.05
CA HIS A 289 -25.76 -7.88 2.08
C HIS A 289 -24.65 -8.35 1.12
N PRO A 290 -24.78 -9.55 0.52
CA PRO A 290 -23.74 -10.12 -0.35
C PRO A 290 -23.49 -9.30 -1.63
N ASP A 291 -24.44 -8.47 -2.03
CA ASP A 291 -24.40 -7.58 -3.20
C ASP A 291 -23.43 -6.39 -3.04
N ILE A 292 -23.12 -6.01 -1.79
CA ILE A 292 -22.21 -4.89 -1.50
C ILE A 292 -20.88 -5.33 -0.89
N VAL A 293 -20.65 -6.65 -0.75
CA VAL A 293 -19.42 -7.21 -0.19
C VAL A 293 -18.64 -7.97 -1.25
N SER A 294 -17.45 -7.49 -1.55
CA SER A 294 -16.48 -8.27 -2.32
C SER A 294 -15.59 -9.08 -1.37
N ASN A 295 -15.63 -10.39 -1.49
CA ASN A 295 -14.72 -11.30 -0.79
C ASN A 295 -13.87 -12.05 -1.82
N TYR A 296 -12.60 -11.69 -1.91
CA TYR A 296 -11.65 -12.30 -2.83
C TYR A 296 -10.40 -12.78 -2.09
N THR A 297 -9.76 -13.80 -2.65
CA THR A 297 -8.52 -14.34 -2.09
C THR A 297 -7.36 -13.42 -2.48
N ASN A 298 -6.62 -12.98 -1.48
CA ASN A 298 -5.38 -12.25 -1.70
C ASN A 298 -4.18 -13.21 -1.55
N CYS A 299 -3.20 -13.11 -2.44
CA CYS A 299 -1.94 -13.87 -2.37
C CYS A 299 -1.04 -13.31 -1.27
N ALA A 300 -1.48 -13.41 -0.01
CA ALA A 300 -0.79 -12.87 1.14
C ALA A 300 -0.86 -13.82 2.35
N SER A 301 0.19 -13.82 3.15
CA SER A 301 0.24 -14.52 4.43
C SER A 301 0.40 -13.54 5.57
N TRP A 302 -0.43 -13.69 6.60
CA TRP A 302 -0.28 -12.96 7.83
C TRP A 302 0.48 -13.80 8.86
N TYR A 303 1.51 -13.22 9.51
CA TYR A 303 2.40 -13.93 10.43
C TYR A 303 2.95 -13.04 11.52
N PHE A 304 3.39 -13.64 12.61
CA PHE A 304 4.19 -12.97 13.64
C PHE A 304 5.68 -13.03 13.30
N ARG A 305 6.35 -11.88 13.35
CA ARG A 305 7.82 -11.83 13.30
C ARG A 305 8.38 -12.12 14.68
N VAL A 306 9.26 -13.11 14.77
CA VAL A 306 9.92 -13.48 16.02
C VAL A 306 11.30 -12.88 16.06
N ASN A 307 11.59 -12.06 17.08
CA ASN A 307 12.94 -11.53 17.29
C ASN A 307 13.87 -12.63 17.84
N THR A 308 14.66 -13.23 16.97
CA THR A 308 15.57 -14.34 17.29
C THR A 308 16.80 -13.92 18.07
N THR A 309 17.04 -12.63 18.31
CA THR A 309 18.13 -12.16 19.20
C THR A 309 17.75 -12.24 20.68
N ARG A 310 16.49 -12.48 21.02
CA ARG A 310 16.04 -12.68 22.40
C ARG A 310 16.41 -14.10 22.86
N PRO A 311 17.01 -14.27 24.07
CA PRO A 311 17.60 -15.55 24.49
C PRO A 311 16.71 -16.78 24.29
N ALA A 312 15.46 -16.77 24.76
CA ALA A 312 14.57 -17.92 24.61
C ALA A 312 14.12 -18.10 23.15
N LEU A 313 13.94 -17.00 22.40
CA LEU A 313 13.49 -17.04 21.01
C LEU A 313 14.59 -17.36 20.00
N SER A 314 15.87 -17.37 20.42
CA SER A 314 16.99 -17.84 19.61
C SER A 314 16.95 -19.36 19.39
N ASP A 315 16.34 -20.14 20.31
CA ASP A 315 16.19 -21.56 20.18
C ASP A 315 15.07 -21.91 19.17
N VAL A 316 15.41 -22.68 18.14
CA VAL A 316 14.47 -23.10 17.11
C VAL A 316 13.33 -23.96 17.68
N ARG A 317 13.61 -24.77 18.71
CA ARG A 317 12.60 -25.64 19.38
C ARG A 317 11.51 -24.78 20.02
N VAL A 318 11.88 -23.65 20.65
CA VAL A 318 10.92 -22.68 21.20
C VAL A 318 10.06 -22.08 20.11
N ARG A 319 10.64 -21.63 19.01
CA ARG A 319 9.87 -21.05 17.90
C ARG A 319 8.90 -22.04 17.27
N ARG A 320 9.36 -23.31 17.10
CA ARG A 320 8.49 -24.39 16.62
C ARG A 320 7.39 -24.72 17.62
N ALA A 321 7.70 -24.77 18.93
CA ALA A 321 6.69 -24.96 19.97
C ALA A 321 5.58 -23.90 19.91
N LEU A 322 5.96 -22.62 19.80
CA LEU A 322 5.01 -21.52 19.63
C LEU A 322 4.13 -21.71 18.36
N ALA A 323 4.74 -22.14 17.25
CA ALA A 323 4.00 -22.35 15.99
C ALA A 323 3.00 -23.50 16.08
N PHE A 324 3.34 -24.63 16.73
CA PHE A 324 2.45 -25.78 16.94
C PHE A 324 1.36 -25.51 17.99
N ALA A 325 1.56 -24.60 18.90
CA ALA A 325 0.58 -24.24 19.93
C ALA A 325 -0.56 -23.36 19.43
N LEU A 326 -0.46 -22.78 18.22
CA LEU A 326 -1.47 -21.89 17.67
C LEU A 326 -2.54 -22.67 16.90
N ASP A 327 -3.75 -22.71 17.44
CA ASP A 327 -4.94 -23.16 16.72
C ASP A 327 -5.44 -22.06 15.77
N ARG A 328 -4.89 -22.08 14.56
CA ARG A 328 -5.19 -21.11 13.50
C ARG A 328 -6.64 -21.19 13.05
N THR A 329 -7.20 -22.39 13.01
CA THR A 329 -8.60 -22.60 12.64
C THR A 329 -9.52 -21.95 13.63
N SER A 330 -9.29 -22.12 14.93
CA SER A 330 -10.06 -21.43 15.97
C SER A 330 -9.97 -19.90 15.88
N ILE A 331 -8.81 -19.35 15.56
CA ILE A 331 -8.66 -17.89 15.34
C ILE A 331 -9.50 -17.43 14.15
N ILE A 332 -9.44 -18.18 13.02
CA ILE A 332 -10.18 -17.84 11.82
C ILE A 332 -11.71 -17.90 12.07
N ASP A 333 -12.18 -19.00 12.65
CA ASP A 333 -13.62 -19.26 12.78
C ASP A 333 -14.28 -18.39 13.87
N ASN A 334 -13.57 -18.09 14.95
CA ASN A 334 -14.15 -17.40 16.11
C ASN A 334 -13.79 -15.92 16.21
N VAL A 335 -12.63 -15.50 15.62
CA VAL A 335 -12.16 -14.12 15.69
C VAL A 335 -12.35 -13.41 14.37
N LEU A 336 -11.75 -13.91 13.29
CA LEU A 336 -11.73 -13.22 11.99
C LEU A 336 -13.04 -13.34 11.22
N ARG A 337 -13.61 -14.54 11.12
CA ARG A 337 -14.90 -14.86 10.49
C ARG A 337 -15.06 -14.43 9.03
N ALA A 338 -13.95 -14.22 8.31
CA ALA A 338 -13.92 -13.68 6.95
C ALA A 338 -13.38 -14.68 5.92
N ARG A 339 -13.51 -16.00 6.20
CA ARG A 339 -13.17 -17.10 5.29
C ARG A 339 -11.69 -17.22 4.94
N GLN A 340 -10.79 -16.70 5.76
CA GLN A 340 -9.34 -16.93 5.61
C GLN A 340 -9.00 -18.41 5.69
N GLN A 341 -7.83 -18.79 5.19
CA GLN A 341 -7.31 -20.14 5.29
C GLN A 341 -6.20 -20.25 6.33
N PRO A 342 -6.13 -21.37 7.11
CA PRO A 342 -5.04 -21.58 8.04
C PRO A 342 -3.72 -21.71 7.29
N ALA A 343 -2.74 -20.85 7.59
CA ALA A 343 -1.42 -20.93 6.99
C ALA A 343 -0.59 -22.06 7.62
N ALA A 344 -0.15 -22.99 6.81
CA ALA A 344 0.77 -24.07 7.21
C ALA A 344 2.25 -23.74 6.88
N GLY A 345 2.50 -22.70 6.12
CA GLY A 345 3.81 -22.19 5.71
C GLY A 345 3.77 -20.70 5.39
N MET A 346 4.91 -20.14 4.96
CA MET A 346 5.03 -18.72 4.64
C MET A 346 4.33 -18.37 3.31
N VAL A 347 4.44 -19.24 2.31
CA VAL A 347 3.84 -19.02 0.98
C VAL A 347 2.39 -19.47 1.00
N PRO A 348 1.41 -18.61 0.61
CA PRO A 348 0.02 -18.99 0.52
C PRO A 348 -0.21 -20.02 -0.60
N PRO A 349 -1.38 -20.68 -0.65
CA PRO A 349 -1.73 -21.53 -1.77
C PRO A 349 -1.70 -20.76 -3.07
N MET A 350 -0.91 -21.22 -4.03
CA MET A 350 -0.85 -20.63 -5.37
C MET A 350 -0.57 -21.71 -6.41
N GLU A 351 -1.02 -21.50 -7.64
CA GLU A 351 -0.84 -22.43 -8.74
C GLU A 351 0.65 -22.66 -9.03
N GLY A 352 1.02 -23.93 -9.25
CA GLY A 352 2.40 -24.31 -9.54
C GLY A 352 3.34 -24.35 -8.33
N TYR A 353 2.88 -23.99 -7.13
CA TYR A 353 3.68 -24.02 -5.90
C TYR A 353 3.23 -25.16 -4.97
N THR A 354 4.16 -26.06 -4.64
CA THR A 354 3.90 -27.10 -3.64
C THR A 354 4.04 -26.52 -2.24
N GLN A 355 2.92 -26.38 -1.53
CA GLN A 355 2.93 -25.85 -0.16
C GLN A 355 3.74 -26.72 0.79
N VAL A 356 4.60 -26.08 1.57
CA VAL A 356 5.21 -26.69 2.74
C VAL A 356 4.15 -26.73 3.85
N LYS A 357 3.70 -27.92 4.23
CA LYS A 357 2.72 -28.15 5.32
C LYS A 357 3.45 -28.54 6.60
N GLU A 358 4.26 -27.65 7.15
CA GLU A 358 5.09 -27.96 8.31
C GLU A 358 4.35 -27.74 9.65
N PHE A 359 3.45 -26.75 9.71
CA PHE A 359 2.85 -26.32 10.96
C PHE A 359 1.34 -26.51 10.95
N SER A 360 0.88 -27.60 11.54
CA SER A 360 -0.50 -27.80 12.01
C SER A 360 -0.59 -27.57 13.52
N PHE A 361 -1.78 -27.37 14.06
CA PHE A 361 -1.99 -27.31 15.51
C PHE A 361 -1.70 -28.69 16.13
N ASP A 362 -0.70 -28.75 17.00
CA ASP A 362 -0.28 -29.97 17.70
C ASP A 362 0.26 -29.59 19.11
N LEU A 363 -0.64 -29.60 20.08
CA LEU A 363 -0.35 -29.21 21.45
C LEU A 363 0.63 -30.17 22.17
N PRO A 364 0.51 -31.52 22.03
CA PRO A 364 1.51 -32.47 22.52
C PRO A 364 2.91 -32.18 22.00
N GLN A 365 3.05 -31.97 20.70
CA GLN A 365 4.33 -31.62 20.07
C GLN A 365 4.89 -30.30 20.59
N ALA A 366 4.04 -29.26 20.73
CA ALA A 366 4.42 -27.98 21.28
C ALA A 366 5.00 -28.10 22.69
N LYS A 367 4.33 -28.84 23.58
CA LYS A 367 4.77 -29.10 24.96
C LYS A 367 6.09 -29.86 25.00
N ARG A 368 6.25 -30.89 24.16
CA ARG A 368 7.49 -31.64 24.07
C ARG A 368 8.67 -30.76 23.69
N LEU A 369 8.53 -29.99 22.59
CA LEU A 369 9.60 -29.11 22.11
C LEU A 369 9.98 -28.03 23.12
N LEU A 370 9.00 -27.49 23.86
CA LEU A 370 9.27 -26.49 24.88
C LEU A 370 10.01 -27.08 26.09
N ALA A 371 9.65 -28.30 26.52
CA ALA A 371 10.34 -29.03 27.57
C ALA A 371 11.79 -29.38 27.17
N GLU A 372 12.00 -29.85 25.92
CA GLU A 372 13.34 -30.12 25.37
C GLU A 372 14.21 -28.85 25.29
N ALA A 373 13.61 -27.69 25.17
CA ALA A 373 14.29 -26.39 25.19
C ALA A 373 14.58 -25.88 26.62
N GLY A 374 14.22 -26.64 27.64
CA GLY A 374 14.49 -26.29 29.02
C GLY A 374 13.33 -25.61 29.76
N PHE A 375 12.14 -25.58 29.19
CA PHE A 375 10.97 -24.93 29.78
C PHE A 375 9.79 -25.93 29.93
N PRO A 376 9.94 -26.99 30.75
CA PRO A 376 8.87 -27.96 30.97
C PRO A 376 7.62 -27.28 31.54
N ASP A 377 6.46 -27.51 30.94
CA ASP A 377 5.20 -26.85 31.29
C ASP A 377 5.27 -25.32 31.35
N GLY A 378 6.19 -24.73 30.61
CA GLY A 378 6.43 -23.28 30.58
C GLY A 378 7.17 -22.71 31.77
N LYS A 379 7.65 -23.54 32.70
CA LYS A 379 8.40 -23.05 33.88
C LYS A 379 9.68 -22.33 33.46
N GLY A 380 9.85 -21.11 33.97
CA GLY A 380 11.03 -20.27 33.66
C GLY A 380 10.99 -19.62 32.27
N PHE A 381 9.93 -19.82 31.49
CA PHE A 381 9.80 -19.16 30.18
C PHE A 381 9.62 -17.63 30.36
N PRO A 382 10.42 -16.80 29.68
CA PRO A 382 10.37 -15.35 29.87
C PRO A 382 9.07 -14.75 29.33
N LYS A 383 8.66 -13.62 29.92
CA LYS A 383 7.55 -12.82 29.37
C LYS A 383 7.97 -12.09 28.10
N PHE A 384 7.09 -12.06 27.12
CA PHE A 384 7.25 -11.32 25.87
C PHE A 384 6.09 -10.37 25.66
N ASN A 385 6.38 -9.28 24.96
CA ASN A 385 5.36 -8.40 24.44
C ASN A 385 5.11 -8.73 22.95
N ILE A 386 3.83 -8.83 22.57
CA ILE A 386 3.43 -8.89 21.17
C ILE A 386 3.20 -7.44 20.72
N LEU A 387 4.00 -6.98 19.77
CA LEU A 387 3.81 -5.68 19.14
C LEU A 387 2.78 -5.85 18.03
N ILE A 388 1.71 -5.05 18.08
CA ILE A 388 0.60 -5.10 17.14
C ILE A 388 0.38 -3.75 16.46
N SER A 389 -0.22 -3.78 15.27
CA SER A 389 -0.77 -2.58 14.64
C SER A 389 -2.03 -2.10 15.39
N LYS A 390 -2.27 -0.79 15.36
CA LYS A 390 -3.46 -0.19 15.98
C LYS A 390 -4.72 -0.45 15.13
N ASN A 391 -5.17 -1.72 15.08
CA ASN A 391 -6.43 -2.10 14.46
C ASN A 391 -7.11 -3.22 15.25
N GLU A 392 -8.42 -3.39 15.02
CA GLU A 392 -9.24 -4.34 15.76
C GLU A 392 -8.77 -5.79 15.57
N ALA A 393 -8.50 -6.20 14.33
CA ALA A 393 -8.09 -7.56 14.00
C ALA A 393 -6.79 -7.95 14.70
N SER A 394 -5.75 -7.10 14.62
CA SER A 394 -4.45 -7.37 15.26
C SER A 394 -4.58 -7.52 16.77
N ARG A 395 -5.42 -6.68 17.42
CA ARG A 395 -5.68 -6.76 18.85
C ARG A 395 -6.38 -8.08 19.22
N GLN A 396 -7.47 -8.41 18.55
CA GLN A 396 -8.25 -9.63 18.85
C GLN A 396 -7.44 -10.90 18.57
N ILE A 397 -6.62 -10.94 17.52
CA ILE A 397 -5.71 -12.07 17.26
C ILE A 397 -4.69 -12.19 18.39
N ALA A 398 -4.07 -11.08 18.82
CA ALA A 398 -3.08 -11.11 19.90
C ALA A 398 -3.68 -11.58 21.23
N GLU A 399 -4.89 -11.14 21.57
CA GLU A 399 -5.65 -11.60 22.74
C GLU A 399 -5.94 -13.11 22.65
N ALA A 400 -6.36 -13.61 21.49
CA ALA A 400 -6.58 -15.04 21.28
C ALA A 400 -5.29 -15.86 21.43
N VAL A 401 -4.19 -15.39 20.84
CA VAL A 401 -2.86 -16.02 20.96
C VAL A 401 -2.40 -16.03 22.43
N GLN A 402 -2.56 -14.91 23.14
CA GLN A 402 -2.24 -14.84 24.56
C GLN A 402 -3.05 -15.85 25.38
N ALA A 403 -4.35 -15.96 25.11
CA ALA A 403 -5.22 -16.92 25.80
C ALA A 403 -4.82 -18.38 25.49
N MET A 404 -4.47 -18.71 24.25
CA MET A 404 -3.98 -20.04 23.85
C MET A 404 -2.66 -20.37 24.57
N CYS A 405 -1.70 -19.46 24.55
CA CYS A 405 -0.42 -19.64 25.21
C CYS A 405 -0.59 -19.76 26.76
N GLY A 406 -1.45 -18.94 27.36
CA GLY A 406 -1.75 -18.99 28.78
C GLY A 406 -2.36 -20.33 29.23
N LYS A 407 -3.33 -20.86 28.48
CA LYS A 407 -3.92 -22.18 28.74
C LYS A 407 -2.96 -23.33 28.53
N THR A 408 -2.06 -23.20 27.55
CA THR A 408 -1.14 -24.26 27.15
C THR A 408 0.02 -24.43 28.15
N TRP A 409 0.56 -23.31 28.67
CA TRP A 409 1.82 -23.28 29.42
C TRP A 409 1.73 -22.54 30.75
N ALA A 410 0.49 -22.24 31.24
CA ALA A 410 0.28 -21.50 32.48
C ALA A 410 1.13 -20.21 32.57
N PHE A 411 1.33 -19.50 31.44
CA PHE A 411 2.00 -18.21 31.48
C PHE A 411 1.20 -17.25 32.34
N PRO A 412 1.85 -16.52 33.27
CA PRO A 412 1.14 -15.55 34.06
C PRO A 412 0.54 -14.49 33.14
N SER A 413 -0.79 -14.30 33.21
CA SER A 413 -1.49 -13.18 32.59
C SER A 413 -0.89 -11.88 33.15
N GLY A 414 -0.23 -11.11 32.30
CA GLY A 414 0.30 -9.80 32.63
C GLY A 414 -0.50 -8.72 31.98
#